data_a0469498d2cabf72fd960ce6e44d956a
#
_entry.id   a0469498d2cabf72fd960ce6e44d956a
#
_cell.length_a   1.000
_cell.length_b   1.000
_cell.length_c   1.000
_cell.angle_alpha   90.00
_cell.angle_beta   90.00
_cell.angle_gamma   90.00
#
_symmetry.space_group_name_H-M   'P 1'
#
loop_
_entity.id
_entity.type
_entity.pdbx_description
1 polymer ?
#
loop_
_entity_poly.entity_id
_entity_poly.type
_entity_poly.pdbx_seq_one_letter_code
_entity_poly.pdbx_strand_id
1 'polypeptide(L)'
;MLENDASASLGSLSSLASMSGINTSSLMSASNLFQIDNIQELYRSNNMLKQALLEEVAINGKAQKLIDYFARAQKFEEKWAKKKVYLKDFYKDKKQYTRLQDSVLKEAVKLIKKDFLIVGKPNRNTSILNVGLKHKDEVFAKTFNEVLVNKVNSFYYKTQTKKTALNLNVLQVQTDSVKRLLDKSFLALAEIDQNIPNLNPLVKTAKVPYQKAMANLQANQAIYLEVVKQLELAKAAHRNKTPLIQIIDKPSFPLENNRWKFLNTLILGLFGGGTLIVLLLSLQRIIIQALEEQ
;
A
#
# COMPACT_ATOMS: atom_id res chain seq x y z
N MET A 1 13.28 5.29 -6.01
CA MET A 1 12.99 4.33 -4.92
C MET A 1 14.16 3.37 -4.79
N LEU A 2 15.21 3.81 -4.11
CA LEU A 2 16.48 3.10 -3.90
C LEU A 2 16.63 2.80 -2.40
N GLU A 3 15.68 2.05 -1.81
CA GLU A 3 15.70 1.83 -0.34
C GLU A 3 15.78 0.36 0.09
N ASN A 4 15.91 -0.58 -0.87
CA ASN A 4 15.88 -2.01 -0.49
C ASN A 4 17.24 -2.65 -0.19
N ASP A 5 18.35 -2.01 -0.51
CA ASP A 5 19.66 -2.58 -0.21
C ASP A 5 20.16 -2.22 1.21
N ALA A 6 19.63 -1.14 1.79
CA ALA A 6 19.95 -0.75 3.16
C ALA A 6 19.38 -1.72 4.21
N SER A 7 18.20 -2.32 3.98
CA SER A 7 17.60 -3.24 4.96
C SER A 7 18.26 -4.63 4.96
N ALA A 8 18.78 -5.09 3.83
CA ALA A 8 19.55 -6.34 3.75
C ALA A 8 20.94 -6.17 4.38
N SER A 9 21.57 -5.03 4.18
CA SER A 9 22.84 -4.69 4.83
C SER A 9 22.70 -4.43 6.33
N LEU A 10 21.56 -3.86 6.77
CA LEU A 10 21.24 -3.68 8.20
C LEU A 10 20.98 -5.01 8.91
N GLY A 11 20.40 -6.01 8.23
CA GLY A 11 20.23 -7.36 8.81
C GLY A 11 21.56 -8.07 9.05
N SER A 12 22.50 -7.95 8.14
CA SER A 12 23.86 -8.50 8.33
C SER A 12 24.68 -7.70 9.35
N LEU A 13 24.52 -6.39 9.39
CA LEU A 13 25.14 -5.52 10.41
C LEU A 13 24.54 -5.74 11.80
N SER A 14 23.23 -6.07 11.90
CA SER A 14 22.60 -6.36 13.20
C SER A 14 23.11 -7.67 13.82
N SER A 15 23.42 -8.68 13.00
CA SER A 15 24.03 -9.93 13.47
C SER A 15 25.47 -9.72 13.93
N LEU A 16 26.25 -8.88 13.25
CA LEU A 16 27.61 -8.50 13.67
C LEU A 16 27.59 -7.58 14.89
N ALA A 17 26.66 -6.67 14.99
CA ALA A 17 26.50 -5.77 16.13
C ALA A 17 26.05 -6.49 17.41
N SER A 18 25.19 -7.53 17.29
CA SER A 18 24.84 -8.38 18.45
C SER A 18 26.03 -9.18 18.99
N MET A 19 26.96 -9.57 18.11
CA MET A 19 28.22 -10.20 18.53
C MET A 19 29.19 -9.22 19.23
N SER A 20 29.08 -7.91 18.95
CA SER A 20 29.90 -6.86 19.56
C SER A 20 29.26 -6.20 20.78
N GLY A 21 28.12 -6.67 21.25
CA GLY A 21 27.41 -6.16 22.45
C GLY A 21 26.69 -4.82 22.24
N ILE A 22 26.53 -4.37 20.98
CA ILE A 22 25.79 -3.14 20.66
C ILE A 22 24.30 -3.42 20.67
N ASN A 23 23.55 -2.62 21.41
CA ASN A 23 22.09 -2.77 21.51
C ASN A 23 21.39 -2.42 20.19
N THR A 24 20.98 -3.44 19.43
CA THR A 24 20.36 -3.28 18.10
C THR A 24 18.86 -2.92 18.15
N SER A 25 18.26 -2.92 19.34
CA SER A 25 16.83 -2.63 19.51
C SER A 25 16.45 -1.21 19.05
N SER A 26 17.34 -0.23 19.24
CA SER A 26 17.13 1.15 18.79
C SER A 26 17.17 1.29 17.25
N LEU A 27 18.03 0.51 16.58
CA LEU A 27 18.13 0.47 15.10
C LEU A 27 16.90 -0.21 14.47
N MET A 28 16.40 -1.30 15.07
CA MET A 28 15.17 -1.96 14.63
C MET A 28 13.94 -1.06 14.83
N SER A 29 13.87 -0.31 15.94
CA SER A 29 12.81 0.66 16.19
C SER A 29 12.83 1.80 15.15
N ALA A 30 14.02 2.32 14.81
CA ALA A 30 14.18 3.33 13.78
C ALA A 30 13.73 2.82 12.40
N SER A 31 14.11 1.60 12.00
CA SER A 31 13.69 1.03 10.70
C SER A 31 12.18 0.88 10.60
N ASN A 32 11.50 0.49 11.67
CA ASN A 32 10.04 0.39 11.71
C ASN A 32 9.35 1.77 11.62
N LEU A 33 9.93 2.79 12.27
CA LEU A 33 9.42 4.16 12.20
C LEU A 33 9.53 4.73 10.78
N PHE A 34 10.65 4.50 10.09
CA PHE A 34 10.83 4.90 8.69
C PHE A 34 9.84 4.19 7.75
N GLN A 35 9.53 2.90 7.99
CA GLN A 35 8.52 2.19 7.22
C GLN A 35 7.12 2.82 7.34
N ILE A 36 6.75 3.27 8.55
CA ILE A 36 5.45 3.90 8.80
C ILE A 36 5.36 5.28 8.17
N ASP A 37 6.44 6.06 8.21
CA ASP A 37 6.48 7.37 7.56
C ASP A 37 6.31 7.23 6.04
N ASN A 38 6.92 6.22 5.44
CA ASN A 38 6.73 5.88 4.03
C ASN A 38 5.27 5.49 3.72
N ILE A 39 4.61 4.72 4.58
CA ILE A 39 3.19 4.39 4.44
C ILE A 39 2.33 5.64 4.58
N GLN A 40 2.62 6.51 5.52
CA GLN A 40 1.92 7.79 5.70
C GLN A 40 1.95 8.62 4.42
N GLU A 41 3.11 8.73 3.77
CA GLU A 41 3.25 9.45 2.50
C GLU A 41 2.52 8.74 1.34
N LEU A 42 2.42 7.41 1.36
CA LEU A 42 1.58 6.70 0.37
C LEU A 42 0.10 7.08 0.49
N TYR A 43 -0.44 7.21 1.69
CA TYR A 43 -1.81 7.69 1.90
C TYR A 43 -2.03 9.11 1.36
N ARG A 44 -1.00 9.95 1.39
CA ARG A 44 -1.01 11.31 0.84
C ARG A 44 -0.65 11.38 -0.64
N SER A 45 -0.28 10.26 -1.25
CA SER A 45 0.13 10.21 -2.66
C SER A 45 -1.02 10.56 -3.59
N ASN A 46 -0.77 11.48 -4.53
CA ASN A 46 -1.75 11.83 -5.55
C ASN A 46 -2.19 10.61 -6.37
N ASN A 47 -1.30 9.65 -6.60
CA ASN A 47 -1.62 8.45 -7.36
C ASN A 47 -2.58 7.53 -6.59
N MET A 48 -2.36 7.33 -5.28
CA MET A 48 -3.24 6.52 -4.44
C MET A 48 -4.63 7.15 -4.33
N LEU A 49 -4.70 8.45 -4.09
CA LEU A 49 -5.96 9.20 -4.04
C LEU A 49 -6.73 9.15 -5.36
N LYS A 50 -6.03 9.30 -6.52
CA LYS A 50 -6.63 9.11 -7.85
C LYS A 50 -7.20 7.70 -8.03
N GLN A 51 -6.44 6.68 -7.63
CA GLN A 51 -6.88 5.29 -7.75
C GLN A 51 -8.10 5.02 -6.87
N ALA A 52 -8.14 5.57 -5.66
CA ALA A 52 -9.30 5.45 -4.77
C ALA A 52 -10.54 6.14 -5.36
N LEU A 53 -10.42 7.35 -5.89
CA LEU A 53 -11.53 8.07 -6.53
C LEU A 53 -12.09 7.33 -7.76
N LEU A 54 -11.24 6.63 -8.50
CA LEU A 54 -11.63 5.92 -9.72
C LEU A 54 -12.08 4.49 -9.46
N GLU A 55 -12.14 4.07 -8.19
CA GLU A 55 -12.66 2.76 -7.83
C GLU A 55 -14.16 2.70 -7.93
N GLU A 56 -14.65 1.59 -8.45
CA GLU A 56 -16.07 1.29 -8.55
C GLU A 56 -16.54 0.63 -7.26
N VAL A 57 -17.57 1.20 -6.65
CA VAL A 57 -18.11 0.75 -5.35
C VAL A 57 -19.63 0.72 -5.41
N ALA A 58 -20.22 -0.18 -4.66
CA ALA A 58 -21.67 -0.22 -4.47
C ALA A 58 -22.07 0.74 -3.35
N ILE A 59 -22.73 1.84 -3.68
CA ILE A 59 -23.30 2.79 -2.72
C ILE A 59 -24.81 2.79 -2.89
N ASN A 60 -25.54 2.50 -1.81
CA ASN A 60 -27.01 2.40 -1.83
C ASN A 60 -27.54 1.45 -2.93
N GLY A 61 -26.88 0.32 -3.13
CA GLY A 61 -27.25 -0.69 -4.13
C GLY A 61 -26.91 -0.33 -5.58
N LYS A 62 -26.28 0.81 -5.84
CA LYS A 62 -25.84 1.23 -7.20
C LYS A 62 -24.32 1.16 -7.33
N ALA A 63 -23.83 0.44 -8.33
CA ALA A 63 -22.43 0.44 -8.69
C ALA A 63 -22.07 1.76 -9.36
N GLN A 64 -21.14 2.52 -8.78
CA GLN A 64 -20.66 3.79 -9.31
C GLN A 64 -19.22 4.05 -8.89
N LYS A 65 -18.51 4.88 -9.63
CA LYS A 65 -17.17 5.32 -9.21
C LYS A 65 -17.25 6.37 -8.11
N LEU A 66 -16.31 6.31 -7.18
CA LEU A 66 -16.27 7.29 -6.07
C LEU A 66 -16.11 8.73 -6.55
N ILE A 67 -15.49 8.96 -7.72
CA ILE A 67 -15.38 10.28 -8.33
C ILE A 67 -16.75 10.86 -8.67
N ASP A 68 -17.71 10.04 -9.12
CA ASP A 68 -19.05 10.49 -9.48
C ASP A 68 -19.81 10.93 -8.23
N TYR A 69 -19.69 10.11 -7.17
CA TYR A 69 -20.31 10.44 -5.89
C TYR A 69 -19.73 11.74 -5.31
N PHE A 70 -18.41 11.87 -5.33
CA PHE A 70 -17.70 13.07 -4.87
C PHE A 70 -18.08 14.32 -5.67
N ALA A 71 -18.13 14.20 -6.99
CA ALA A 71 -18.47 15.32 -7.85
C ALA A 71 -19.88 15.84 -7.61
N ARG A 72 -20.85 14.94 -7.36
CA ARG A 72 -22.21 15.33 -7.00
C ARG A 72 -22.27 15.97 -5.61
N ALA A 73 -21.63 15.39 -4.63
CA ALA A 73 -21.60 15.91 -3.26
C ALA A 73 -20.96 17.30 -3.17
N GLN A 74 -19.96 17.59 -4.03
CA GLN A 74 -19.28 18.88 -4.11
C GLN A 74 -19.87 19.83 -5.18
N LYS A 75 -20.91 19.43 -5.88
CA LYS A 75 -21.53 20.21 -7.00
C LYS A 75 -20.53 20.54 -8.11
N PHE A 76 -19.59 19.62 -8.37
CA PHE A 76 -18.57 19.80 -9.41
C PHE A 76 -19.06 19.43 -10.80
N GLU A 77 -20.18 18.76 -10.96
CA GLU A 77 -20.74 18.35 -12.26
C GLU A 77 -20.88 19.53 -13.22
N GLU A 78 -21.51 20.62 -12.77
CA GLU A 78 -21.69 21.82 -13.59
C GLU A 78 -20.37 22.50 -13.92
N LYS A 79 -19.45 22.59 -12.95
CA LYS A 79 -18.12 23.17 -13.13
C LYS A 79 -17.29 22.39 -14.13
N TRP A 80 -17.36 21.06 -14.08
CA TRP A 80 -16.64 20.17 -14.99
C TRP A 80 -17.26 20.14 -16.39
N ALA A 81 -18.60 20.20 -16.48
CA ALA A 81 -19.30 20.33 -17.75
C ALA A 81 -18.89 21.59 -18.54
N LYS A 82 -18.68 22.72 -17.85
CA LYS A 82 -18.11 23.94 -18.48
C LYS A 82 -16.72 23.72 -19.08
N LYS A 83 -15.94 22.79 -18.50
CA LYS A 83 -14.63 22.34 -19.02
C LYS A 83 -14.75 21.19 -20.03
N LYS A 84 -15.97 20.83 -20.49
CA LYS A 84 -16.25 19.71 -21.39
C LYS A 84 -15.78 18.36 -20.85
N VAL A 85 -15.82 18.16 -19.52
CA VAL A 85 -15.52 16.90 -18.84
C VAL A 85 -16.78 16.40 -18.17
N TYR A 86 -17.17 15.18 -18.49
CA TYR A 86 -18.39 14.55 -17.97
C TYR A 86 -18.04 13.31 -17.13
N LEU A 87 -18.87 12.96 -16.15
CA LEU A 87 -18.64 11.82 -15.27
C LEU A 87 -18.46 10.50 -16.02
N LYS A 88 -19.24 10.29 -17.11
CA LYS A 88 -19.10 9.10 -17.99
C LYS A 88 -17.70 8.93 -18.59
N ASP A 89 -16.92 10.00 -18.69
CA ASP A 89 -15.59 9.94 -19.27
C ASP A 89 -14.58 9.23 -18.35
N PHE A 90 -14.85 9.14 -17.06
CA PHE A 90 -14.01 8.42 -16.11
C PHE A 90 -14.20 6.89 -16.14
N TYR A 91 -15.17 6.38 -16.89
CA TYR A 91 -15.38 4.94 -17.11
C TYR A 91 -14.55 4.39 -18.27
N LYS A 92 -13.90 5.23 -19.05
CA LYS A 92 -12.94 4.84 -20.08
C LYS A 92 -11.63 4.34 -19.43
N ASP A 93 -10.81 3.65 -20.22
CA ASP A 93 -9.48 3.23 -19.76
C ASP A 93 -8.62 4.48 -19.40
N LYS A 94 -7.88 4.40 -18.29
CA LYS A 94 -7.01 5.50 -17.80
C LYS A 94 -5.99 5.98 -18.85
N LYS A 95 -5.57 5.10 -19.75
CA LYS A 95 -4.65 5.44 -20.85
C LYS A 95 -5.28 6.39 -21.89
N GLN A 96 -6.60 6.53 -21.90
CA GLN A 96 -7.36 7.34 -22.85
C GLN A 96 -7.80 8.68 -22.24
N TYR A 97 -7.38 9.02 -21.03
CA TYR A 97 -7.76 10.29 -20.41
C TYR A 97 -7.10 11.47 -21.11
N THR A 98 -7.89 12.49 -21.39
CA THR A 98 -7.43 13.76 -21.93
C THR A 98 -6.77 14.61 -20.84
N ARG A 99 -5.97 15.61 -21.24
CA ARG A 99 -5.36 16.57 -20.31
C ARG A 99 -6.40 17.27 -19.42
N LEU A 100 -7.61 17.51 -19.94
CA LEU A 100 -8.69 18.14 -19.18
C LEU A 100 -9.23 17.22 -18.09
N GLN A 101 -9.44 15.93 -18.40
CA GLN A 101 -9.88 14.94 -17.44
C GLN A 101 -8.84 14.75 -16.31
N ASP A 102 -7.56 14.68 -16.68
CA ASP A 102 -6.48 14.63 -15.70
C ASP A 102 -6.40 15.89 -14.82
N SER A 103 -6.64 17.05 -15.39
CA SER A 103 -6.66 18.34 -14.66
C SER A 103 -7.78 18.37 -13.62
N VAL A 104 -8.98 17.95 -14.02
CA VAL A 104 -10.16 17.87 -13.13
C VAL A 104 -9.94 16.86 -12.00
N LEU A 105 -9.37 15.70 -12.34
CA LEU A 105 -9.04 14.67 -11.34
C LEU A 105 -7.95 15.16 -10.36
N LYS A 106 -6.96 15.93 -10.84
CA LYS A 106 -5.97 16.59 -9.98
C LYS A 106 -6.61 17.61 -9.05
N GLU A 107 -7.59 18.39 -9.53
CA GLU A 107 -8.33 19.36 -8.72
C GLU A 107 -9.07 18.64 -7.58
N ALA A 108 -9.79 17.56 -7.88
CA ALA A 108 -10.47 16.73 -6.88
C ALA A 108 -9.50 16.16 -5.82
N VAL A 109 -8.39 15.58 -6.27
CA VAL A 109 -7.35 15.02 -5.38
C VAL A 109 -6.74 16.10 -4.50
N LYS A 110 -6.45 17.29 -5.05
CA LYS A 110 -5.89 18.42 -4.29
C LYS A 110 -6.84 18.86 -3.18
N LEU A 111 -8.13 18.92 -3.48
CA LEU A 111 -9.16 19.26 -2.48
C LEU A 111 -9.23 18.22 -1.38
N ILE A 112 -9.30 16.93 -1.73
CA ILE A 112 -9.32 15.84 -0.74
C ILE A 112 -8.08 15.92 0.16
N LYS A 113 -6.91 16.06 -0.42
CA LYS A 113 -5.65 16.09 0.32
C LYS A 113 -5.55 17.27 1.26
N LYS A 114 -6.08 18.44 0.87
CA LYS A 114 -5.96 19.67 1.64
C LYS A 114 -7.00 19.76 2.74
N ASP A 115 -8.27 19.46 2.42
CA ASP A 115 -9.39 19.87 3.26
C ASP A 115 -10.08 18.69 3.95
N PHE A 116 -9.94 17.47 3.42
CA PHE A 116 -10.69 16.32 3.91
C PHE A 116 -9.83 15.21 4.53
N LEU A 117 -8.64 14.96 3.98
CA LEU A 117 -7.82 13.82 4.39
C LEU A 117 -6.98 14.16 5.63
N ILE A 118 -7.10 13.31 6.65
CA ILE A 118 -6.27 13.37 7.85
C ILE A 118 -5.45 12.10 7.91
N VAL A 119 -4.11 12.24 7.88
CA VAL A 119 -3.19 11.12 8.04
C VAL A 119 -2.13 11.54 9.05
N GLY A 120 -1.97 10.78 10.11
CA GLY A 120 -1.00 11.09 11.15
C GLY A 120 -0.85 9.97 12.18
N LYS A 121 0.22 10.06 12.95
CA LYS A 121 0.44 9.19 14.11
C LYS A 121 -0.19 9.83 15.35
N PRO A 122 -0.89 9.08 16.21
CA PRO A 122 -1.42 9.61 17.48
C PRO A 122 -0.28 10.06 18.41
N ASN A 123 0.86 9.37 18.37
CA ASN A 123 2.09 9.73 19.07
C ASN A 123 3.29 9.41 18.17
N ARG A 124 4.37 10.21 18.27
CA ARG A 124 5.59 10.03 17.45
C ARG A 124 6.26 8.67 17.63
N ASN A 125 6.14 8.07 18.80
CA ASN A 125 6.79 6.81 19.16
C ASN A 125 5.93 5.57 18.90
N THR A 126 4.73 5.72 18.30
CA THR A 126 3.85 4.58 18.03
C THR A 126 3.98 4.09 16.59
N SER A 127 3.76 2.79 16.41
CA SER A 127 3.61 2.15 15.10
C SER A 127 2.17 2.20 14.58
N ILE A 128 1.32 3.04 15.19
CA ILE A 128 -0.08 3.21 14.80
C ILE A 128 -0.21 4.41 13.87
N LEU A 129 -0.95 4.26 12.80
CA LEU A 129 -1.27 5.31 11.85
C LEU A 129 -2.78 5.52 11.82
N ASN A 130 -3.22 6.74 12.11
CA ASN A 130 -4.61 7.15 11.96
C ASN A 130 -4.82 7.71 10.55
N VAL A 131 -5.78 7.14 9.84
CA VAL A 131 -6.21 7.58 8.52
C VAL A 131 -7.70 7.90 8.60
N GLY A 132 -8.05 9.15 8.40
CA GLY A 132 -9.43 9.62 8.47
C GLY A 132 -9.81 10.53 7.31
N LEU A 133 -11.10 10.61 7.03
CA LEU A 133 -11.65 11.53 6.04
C LEU A 133 -12.76 12.37 6.68
N LYS A 134 -12.57 13.70 6.76
CA LYS A 134 -13.61 14.64 7.17
C LYS A 134 -14.45 15.05 5.97
N HIS A 135 -15.72 14.68 5.94
CA HIS A 135 -16.62 15.06 4.86
C HIS A 135 -18.04 15.28 5.38
N LYS A 136 -18.83 16.08 4.66
CA LYS A 136 -20.25 16.33 5.03
C LYS A 136 -21.11 15.10 4.84
N ASP A 137 -20.79 14.31 3.85
CA ASP A 137 -21.46 13.06 3.51
C ASP A 137 -20.74 11.91 4.21
N GLU A 138 -21.44 11.25 5.10
CA GLU A 138 -20.95 10.18 5.95
C GLU A 138 -20.65 8.90 5.15
N VAL A 139 -21.51 8.59 4.16
CA VAL A 139 -21.34 7.41 3.31
C VAL A 139 -20.07 7.55 2.44
N PHE A 140 -19.86 8.74 1.86
CA PHE A 140 -18.65 9.03 1.12
C PHE A 140 -17.41 8.93 2.03
N ALA A 141 -17.46 9.54 3.22
CA ALA A 141 -16.33 9.55 4.15
C ALA A 141 -15.87 8.14 4.49
N LYS A 142 -16.81 7.27 4.88
CA LYS A 142 -16.52 5.87 5.20
C LYS A 142 -16.00 5.10 4.00
N THR A 143 -16.74 5.11 2.89
CA THR A 143 -16.41 4.29 1.71
C THR A 143 -15.08 4.69 1.08
N PHE A 144 -14.83 6.01 0.94
CA PHE A 144 -13.55 6.49 0.41
C PHE A 144 -12.37 6.10 1.30
N ASN A 145 -12.53 6.23 2.64
CA ASN A 145 -11.49 5.85 3.58
C ASN A 145 -11.16 4.35 3.48
N GLU A 146 -12.16 3.48 3.47
CA GLU A 146 -11.99 2.03 3.32
C GLU A 146 -11.30 1.67 2.00
N VAL A 147 -11.71 2.27 0.89
CA VAL A 147 -11.10 2.06 -0.42
C VAL A 147 -9.65 2.53 -0.45
N LEU A 148 -9.38 3.72 0.10
CA LEU A 148 -8.02 4.26 0.17
C LEU A 148 -7.10 3.36 0.99
N VAL A 149 -7.55 2.90 2.17
CA VAL A 149 -6.79 2.00 3.04
C VAL A 149 -6.48 0.69 2.31
N ASN A 150 -7.46 0.08 1.66
CA ASN A 150 -7.27 -1.15 0.91
C ASN A 150 -6.30 -0.98 -0.28
N LYS A 151 -6.39 0.14 -1.01
CA LYS A 151 -5.48 0.44 -2.13
C LYS A 151 -4.03 0.64 -1.68
N VAL A 152 -3.84 1.42 -0.64
CA VAL A 152 -2.50 1.71 -0.10
C VAL A 152 -1.88 0.43 0.47
N ASN A 153 -2.62 -0.34 1.25
CA ASN A 153 -2.13 -1.58 1.83
C ASN A 153 -1.76 -2.60 0.74
N SER A 154 -2.61 -2.76 -0.29
CA SER A 154 -2.33 -3.65 -1.43
C SER A 154 -1.11 -3.19 -2.22
N PHE A 155 -0.96 -1.88 -2.45
CA PHE A 155 0.20 -1.32 -3.13
C PHE A 155 1.49 -1.55 -2.33
N TYR A 156 1.45 -1.27 -1.04
CA TYR A 156 2.59 -1.46 -0.14
C TYR A 156 3.02 -2.92 -0.10
N TYR A 157 2.08 -3.84 0.12
CA TYR A 157 2.32 -5.28 0.10
C TYR A 157 2.97 -5.73 -1.22
N LYS A 158 2.35 -5.39 -2.37
CA LYS A 158 2.88 -5.74 -3.69
C LYS A 158 4.28 -5.19 -3.94
N THR A 159 4.54 -3.96 -3.48
CA THR A 159 5.85 -3.31 -3.66
C THR A 159 6.93 -4.01 -2.82
N GLN A 160 6.64 -4.31 -1.57
CA GLN A 160 7.58 -4.97 -0.65
C GLN A 160 7.89 -6.42 -1.06
N THR A 161 6.90 -7.14 -1.59
CA THR A 161 7.08 -8.55 -1.93
C THR A 161 7.46 -8.80 -3.38
N LYS A 162 7.45 -7.78 -4.25
CA LYS A 162 7.64 -7.94 -5.70
C LYS A 162 8.94 -8.67 -6.05
N LYS A 163 10.07 -8.28 -5.47
CA LYS A 163 11.39 -8.88 -5.76
C LYS A 163 11.44 -10.34 -5.32
N THR A 164 10.98 -10.62 -4.11
CA THR A 164 10.97 -11.98 -3.54
C THR A 164 9.96 -12.89 -4.25
N ALA A 165 8.81 -12.36 -4.67
CA ALA A 165 7.83 -13.11 -5.46
C ALA A 165 8.37 -13.50 -6.84
N LEU A 166 9.07 -12.58 -7.52
CA LEU A 166 9.72 -12.89 -8.80
C LEU A 166 10.81 -13.96 -8.64
N ASN A 167 11.67 -13.83 -7.63
CA ASN A 167 12.70 -14.82 -7.34
C ASN A 167 12.10 -16.20 -7.03
N LEU A 168 11.04 -16.23 -6.22
CA LEU A 168 10.34 -17.47 -5.91
C LEU A 168 9.74 -18.14 -7.15
N ASN A 169 9.14 -17.35 -8.05
CA ASN A 169 8.60 -17.88 -9.30
C ASN A 169 9.70 -18.47 -10.20
N VAL A 170 10.86 -17.79 -10.31
CA VAL A 170 12.00 -18.31 -11.08
C VAL A 170 12.50 -19.64 -10.51
N LEU A 171 12.71 -19.71 -9.19
CA LEU A 171 13.16 -20.94 -8.52
C LEU A 171 12.13 -22.07 -8.62
N GLN A 172 10.82 -21.77 -8.58
CA GLN A 172 9.79 -22.76 -8.77
C GLN A 172 9.86 -23.37 -10.17
N VAL A 173 9.91 -22.54 -11.22
CA VAL A 173 10.04 -23.00 -12.61
C VAL A 173 11.33 -23.81 -12.80
N GLN A 174 12.44 -23.38 -12.21
CA GLN A 174 13.71 -24.09 -12.25
C GLN A 174 13.61 -25.45 -11.57
N THR A 175 13.00 -25.52 -10.37
CA THR A 175 12.78 -26.77 -9.63
C THR A 175 11.96 -27.77 -10.45
N ASP A 176 10.86 -27.30 -11.05
CA ASP A 176 9.99 -28.15 -11.88
C ASP A 176 10.71 -28.66 -13.14
N SER A 177 11.60 -27.82 -13.72
CA SER A 177 12.41 -28.22 -14.87
C SER A 177 13.45 -29.29 -14.50
N VAL A 178 14.19 -29.08 -13.40
CA VAL A 178 15.21 -30.03 -12.92
C VAL A 178 14.56 -31.33 -12.48
N LYS A 179 13.39 -31.29 -11.85
CA LYS A 179 12.60 -32.49 -11.54
C LYS A 179 12.31 -33.33 -12.77
N ARG A 180 11.83 -32.71 -13.85
CA ARG A 180 11.59 -33.44 -15.13
C ARG A 180 12.87 -34.02 -15.71
N LEU A 181 14.01 -33.35 -15.57
CA LEU A 181 15.32 -33.90 -16.00
C LEU A 181 15.73 -35.11 -15.15
N LEU A 182 15.52 -35.05 -13.84
CA LEU A 182 15.77 -36.15 -12.93
C LEU A 182 14.89 -37.37 -13.26
N ASP A 183 13.59 -37.17 -13.48
CA ASP A 183 12.65 -38.20 -13.87
C ASP A 183 13.07 -38.87 -15.19
N LYS A 184 13.51 -38.08 -16.18
CA LYS A 184 14.07 -38.60 -17.45
C LYS A 184 15.35 -39.41 -17.24
N SER A 185 16.22 -38.99 -16.31
CA SER A 185 17.44 -39.73 -16.00
C SER A 185 17.16 -41.08 -15.34
N PHE A 186 16.12 -41.18 -14.51
CA PHE A 186 15.65 -42.45 -13.96
C PHE A 186 15.16 -43.40 -15.08
N LEU A 187 14.31 -42.88 -15.98
CA LEU A 187 13.81 -43.67 -17.10
C LEU A 187 14.93 -44.15 -18.04
N ALA A 188 15.88 -43.26 -18.36
CA ALA A 188 17.02 -43.62 -19.21
C ALA A 188 17.91 -44.70 -18.57
N LEU A 189 18.11 -44.66 -17.24
CA LEU A 189 18.85 -45.70 -16.53
C LEU A 189 18.09 -47.04 -16.56
N ALA A 190 16.76 -47.01 -16.33
CA ALA A 190 15.91 -48.21 -16.34
C ALA A 190 15.87 -48.86 -17.73
N GLU A 191 15.81 -48.07 -18.81
CA GLU A 191 15.87 -48.58 -20.18
C GLU A 191 17.19 -49.28 -20.50
N ILE A 192 18.31 -48.73 -20.04
CA ILE A 192 19.62 -49.36 -20.25
C ILE A 192 19.72 -50.64 -19.44
N ASP A 193 19.21 -50.68 -18.22
CA ASP A 193 19.22 -51.87 -17.37
C ASP A 193 18.39 -53.00 -17.95
N GLN A 194 17.24 -52.69 -18.53
CA GLN A 194 16.38 -53.68 -19.25
C GLN A 194 17.02 -54.25 -20.50
N ASN A 195 17.74 -53.42 -21.28
CA ASN A 195 18.32 -53.83 -22.55
C ASN A 195 19.64 -54.58 -22.41
N ILE A 196 20.29 -54.59 -21.25
CA ILE A 196 21.57 -55.25 -21.00
C ILE A 196 21.50 -56.11 -19.71
N PRO A 197 20.67 -57.16 -19.68
CA PRO A 197 20.45 -57.94 -18.47
C PRO A 197 21.65 -58.78 -18.02
N ASN A 198 22.64 -59.07 -18.90
CA ASN A 198 23.85 -59.82 -18.61
C ASN A 198 25.09 -59.10 -19.16
N LEU A 199 25.62 -58.13 -18.44
CA LEU A 199 26.90 -57.47 -18.74
C LEU A 199 28.04 -58.49 -18.58
N ASN A 200 28.55 -59.02 -19.70
CA ASN A 200 29.76 -59.81 -19.68
C ASN A 200 30.92 -58.96 -19.08
N PRO A 201 31.52 -59.35 -17.96
CA PRO A 201 32.56 -58.57 -17.26
C PRO A 201 33.77 -58.28 -18.16
N LEU A 202 33.98 -59.08 -19.18
CA LEU A 202 35.13 -58.97 -20.11
C LEU A 202 34.97 -57.84 -21.14
N VAL A 203 33.74 -57.36 -21.39
CA VAL A 203 33.48 -56.31 -22.39
C VAL A 203 33.36 -54.94 -21.68
N LYS A 204 34.50 -54.32 -21.42
CA LYS A 204 34.59 -53.02 -20.71
C LYS A 204 33.76 -51.91 -21.35
N THR A 205 33.66 -51.87 -22.69
CA THR A 205 32.92 -50.85 -23.44
C THR A 205 31.40 -50.95 -23.26
N ALA A 206 30.84 -52.13 -22.99
CA ALA A 206 29.42 -52.33 -22.76
C ALA A 206 28.91 -51.65 -21.44
N LYS A 207 29.81 -51.36 -20.47
CA LYS A 207 29.48 -50.70 -19.23
C LYS A 207 29.43 -49.18 -19.33
N VAL A 208 30.00 -48.57 -20.36
CA VAL A 208 30.11 -47.12 -20.53
C VAL A 208 28.73 -46.41 -20.57
N PRO A 209 27.72 -46.89 -21.32
CA PRO A 209 26.40 -46.28 -21.34
C PRO A 209 25.74 -46.27 -19.99
N TYR A 210 25.82 -47.38 -19.22
CA TYR A 210 25.27 -47.50 -17.88
C TYR A 210 25.98 -46.53 -16.90
N GLN A 211 27.33 -46.49 -16.92
CA GLN A 211 28.08 -45.58 -16.07
C GLN A 211 27.75 -44.10 -16.36
N LYS A 212 27.58 -43.74 -17.64
CA LYS A 212 27.18 -42.41 -18.06
C LYS A 212 25.76 -42.06 -17.57
N ALA A 213 24.80 -42.98 -17.71
CA ALA A 213 23.46 -42.76 -17.24
C ALA A 213 23.38 -42.61 -15.71
N MET A 214 24.15 -43.44 -14.98
CA MET A 214 24.26 -43.34 -13.51
C MET A 214 24.89 -42.01 -13.08
N ALA A 215 25.97 -41.54 -13.76
CA ALA A 215 26.57 -40.25 -13.48
C ALA A 215 25.62 -39.09 -13.73
N ASN A 216 24.85 -39.13 -14.83
CA ASN A 216 23.83 -38.14 -15.14
C ASN A 216 22.71 -38.13 -14.11
N LEU A 217 22.26 -39.30 -13.65
CA LEU A 217 21.25 -39.41 -12.59
C LEU A 217 21.74 -38.79 -11.30
N GLN A 218 22.97 -39.13 -10.84
CA GLN A 218 23.57 -38.57 -9.63
C GLN A 218 23.74 -37.06 -9.73
N ALA A 219 24.20 -36.54 -10.87
CA ALA A 219 24.33 -35.11 -11.11
C ALA A 219 22.98 -34.40 -11.05
N ASN A 220 21.94 -34.93 -11.75
CA ASN A 220 20.61 -34.34 -11.75
C ASN A 220 19.95 -34.43 -10.35
N GLN A 221 20.21 -35.50 -9.58
CA GLN A 221 19.74 -35.61 -8.20
C GLN A 221 20.39 -34.56 -7.28
N ALA A 222 21.71 -34.34 -7.39
CA ALA A 222 22.41 -33.32 -6.63
C ALA A 222 21.90 -31.92 -6.97
N ILE A 223 21.70 -31.60 -8.27
CA ILE A 223 21.14 -30.33 -8.72
C ILE A 223 19.71 -30.16 -8.17
N TYR A 224 18.87 -31.18 -8.24
CA TYR A 224 17.50 -31.12 -7.74
C TYR A 224 17.47 -30.80 -6.24
N LEU A 225 18.27 -31.48 -5.42
CA LEU A 225 18.34 -31.21 -3.98
C LEU A 225 18.76 -29.78 -3.66
N GLU A 226 19.76 -29.27 -4.40
CA GLU A 226 20.22 -27.88 -4.20
C GLU A 226 19.14 -26.87 -4.58
N VAL A 227 18.47 -27.04 -5.74
CA VAL A 227 17.43 -26.11 -6.18
C VAL A 227 16.20 -26.14 -5.27
N VAL A 228 15.82 -27.32 -4.75
CA VAL A 228 14.75 -27.44 -3.75
C VAL A 228 15.10 -26.69 -2.46
N LYS A 229 16.34 -26.84 -1.99
CA LYS A 229 16.82 -26.08 -0.82
C LYS A 229 16.75 -24.57 -1.05
N GLN A 230 17.21 -24.09 -2.22
CA GLN A 230 17.11 -22.66 -2.58
C GLN A 230 15.67 -22.18 -2.68
N LEU A 231 14.75 -22.99 -3.21
CA LEU A 231 13.33 -22.69 -3.26
C LEU A 231 12.75 -22.53 -1.85
N GLU A 232 13.05 -23.43 -0.92
CA GLU A 232 12.56 -23.31 0.47
C GLU A 232 13.12 -22.06 1.18
N LEU A 233 14.40 -21.74 0.96
CA LEU A 233 14.99 -20.49 1.47
C LEU A 233 14.31 -19.26 0.87
N ALA A 234 14.00 -19.29 -0.43
CA ALA A 234 13.26 -18.19 -1.08
C ALA A 234 11.83 -18.05 -0.56
N LYS A 235 11.14 -19.17 -0.26
CA LYS A 235 9.82 -19.16 0.39
C LYS A 235 9.88 -18.51 1.77
N ALA A 236 10.90 -18.85 2.57
CA ALA A 236 11.12 -18.25 3.88
C ALA A 236 11.41 -16.74 3.77
N ALA A 237 12.28 -16.34 2.83
CA ALA A 237 12.58 -14.94 2.56
C ALA A 237 11.34 -14.14 2.10
N HIS A 238 10.49 -14.74 1.27
CA HIS A 238 9.23 -14.11 0.83
C HIS A 238 8.27 -13.91 2.00
N ARG A 239 8.10 -14.91 2.88
CA ARG A 239 7.28 -14.77 4.10
C ARG A 239 7.80 -13.67 5.02
N ASN A 240 9.12 -13.58 5.22
CA ASN A 240 9.74 -12.56 6.08
C ASN A 240 9.63 -11.13 5.52
N LYS A 241 9.52 -10.98 4.18
CA LYS A 241 9.31 -9.68 3.53
C LYS A 241 7.83 -9.28 3.43
N THR A 242 6.91 -10.18 3.75
CA THR A 242 5.47 -9.89 3.77
C THR A 242 5.14 -8.97 4.95
N PRO A 243 4.78 -7.70 4.71
CA PRO A 243 4.48 -6.78 5.80
C PRO A 243 3.16 -7.16 6.49
N LEU A 244 3.17 -7.16 7.81
CA LEU A 244 1.96 -7.37 8.61
C LEU A 244 1.34 -6.01 8.93
N ILE A 245 0.34 -5.60 8.12
CA ILE A 245 -0.47 -4.42 8.39
C ILE A 245 -1.82 -4.89 8.90
N GLN A 246 -2.13 -4.56 10.15
CA GLN A 246 -3.43 -4.84 10.76
C GLN A 246 -4.27 -3.57 10.84
N ILE A 247 -5.53 -3.67 10.45
CA ILE A 247 -6.52 -2.61 10.67
C ILE A 247 -7.09 -2.85 12.07
N ILE A 248 -6.79 -1.94 13.00
CA ILE A 248 -7.24 -2.01 14.39
C ILE A 248 -8.70 -1.58 14.45
N ASP A 249 -9.01 -0.40 13.91
CA ASP A 249 -10.35 0.18 13.94
C ASP A 249 -10.83 0.50 12.53
N LYS A 250 -12.11 0.25 12.27
CA LYS A 250 -12.78 0.62 11.03
C LYS A 250 -13.89 1.64 11.31
N PRO A 251 -14.13 2.58 10.39
CA PRO A 251 -15.22 3.52 10.54
C PRO A 251 -16.57 2.78 10.57
N SER A 252 -17.37 2.99 11.62
CA SER A 252 -18.72 2.44 11.80
C SER A 252 -19.74 3.57 11.82
N PHE A 253 -20.95 3.30 11.32
CA PHE A 253 -22.05 4.27 11.41
C PHE A 253 -22.69 4.23 12.81
N PRO A 254 -23.15 5.41 13.34
CA PRO A 254 -22.96 6.76 12.84
C PRO A 254 -21.52 7.24 13.06
N LEU A 255 -20.98 8.01 12.09
CA LEU A 255 -19.65 8.59 12.24
C LEU A 255 -19.66 9.77 13.23
N GLU A 256 -18.50 10.03 13.85
CA GLU A 256 -18.36 11.14 14.77
C GLU A 256 -18.63 12.48 14.09
N ASN A 257 -19.55 13.26 14.68
CA ASN A 257 -19.92 14.56 14.18
C ASN A 257 -19.11 15.66 14.89
N ASN A 258 -18.21 16.30 14.17
CA ASN A 258 -17.38 17.40 14.67
C ASN A 258 -18.04 18.79 14.42
N ARG A 259 -19.37 18.89 14.37
CA ARG A 259 -20.07 20.18 14.27
C ARG A 259 -20.03 20.88 15.62
N TRP A 260 -19.81 22.18 15.58
CA TRP A 260 -19.95 23.01 16.77
C TRP A 260 -21.34 22.83 17.35
N LYS A 261 -21.43 22.43 18.63
CA LYS A 261 -22.72 22.30 19.29
C LYS A 261 -23.38 23.68 19.28
N PHE A 262 -24.67 23.73 18.99
CA PHE A 262 -25.45 24.96 18.94
C PHE A 262 -25.23 25.84 20.17
N LEU A 263 -25.08 25.22 21.34
CA LEU A 263 -24.78 25.91 22.61
C LEU A 263 -23.48 26.72 22.58
N ASN A 264 -22.42 26.18 22.00
CA ASN A 264 -21.11 26.85 21.90
C ASN A 264 -21.17 28.05 20.94
N THR A 265 -21.95 27.96 19.88
CA THR A 265 -22.16 29.06 18.92
C THR A 265 -23.02 30.16 19.54
N LEU A 266 -24.04 29.79 20.34
CA LEU A 266 -24.89 30.72 21.06
C LEU A 266 -24.07 31.51 22.09
N ILE A 267 -23.27 30.81 22.90
CA ILE A 267 -22.41 31.44 23.91
C ILE A 267 -21.40 32.41 23.24
N LEU A 268 -20.74 32.00 22.17
CA LEU A 268 -19.81 32.85 21.44
C LEU A 268 -20.50 34.08 20.84
N GLY A 269 -21.72 33.90 20.31
CA GLY A 269 -22.52 35.00 19.77
C GLY A 269 -22.97 36.00 20.85
N LEU A 270 -23.33 35.50 22.02
CA LEU A 270 -23.80 36.34 23.16
C LEU A 270 -22.62 37.14 23.74
N PHE A 271 -21.49 36.54 23.97
CA PHE A 271 -20.27 37.24 24.43
C PHE A 271 -19.71 38.19 23.38
N GLY A 272 -19.59 37.75 22.11
CA GLY A 272 -19.09 38.58 21.02
C GLY A 272 -20.01 39.75 20.70
N GLY A 273 -21.33 39.53 20.66
CA GLY A 273 -22.33 40.57 20.47
C GLY A 273 -22.40 41.54 21.63
N GLY A 274 -22.35 41.01 22.87
CA GLY A 274 -22.34 41.85 24.08
C GLY A 274 -21.13 42.78 24.17
N THR A 275 -19.91 42.27 23.88
CA THR A 275 -18.69 43.09 23.88
C THR A 275 -18.72 44.17 22.79
N LEU A 276 -19.27 43.85 21.60
CA LEU A 276 -19.39 44.78 20.49
C LEU A 276 -20.36 45.94 20.81
N ILE A 277 -21.47 45.65 21.46
CA ILE A 277 -22.47 46.65 21.93
C ILE A 277 -21.82 47.56 22.94
N VAL A 278 -21.11 47.03 23.96
CA VAL A 278 -20.43 47.85 24.97
C VAL A 278 -19.37 48.78 24.33
N LEU A 279 -18.60 48.27 23.36
CA LEU A 279 -17.64 49.09 22.62
C LEU A 279 -18.30 50.21 21.82
N LEU A 280 -19.40 49.94 21.14
CA LEU A 280 -20.15 50.96 20.41
C LEU A 280 -20.73 52.04 21.35
N LEU A 281 -21.32 51.65 22.45
CA LEU A 281 -21.84 52.60 23.44
C LEU A 281 -20.74 53.43 24.09
N SER A 282 -19.57 52.83 24.38
CA SER A 282 -18.45 53.59 24.94
C SER A 282 -17.87 54.59 23.92
N LEU A 283 -17.75 54.20 22.65
CA LEU A 283 -17.34 55.11 21.58
C LEU A 283 -18.34 56.26 21.38
N GLN A 284 -19.64 55.96 21.39
CA GLN A 284 -20.68 56.96 21.28
C GLN A 284 -20.60 57.99 22.44
N ARG A 285 -20.34 57.51 23.66
CA ARG A 285 -20.21 58.37 24.83
C ARG A 285 -18.98 59.30 24.75
N ILE A 286 -17.84 58.78 24.28
CA ILE A 286 -16.63 59.57 24.07
C ILE A 286 -16.84 60.65 23.01
N ILE A 287 -17.54 60.31 21.90
CA ILE A 287 -17.83 61.29 20.83
C ILE A 287 -18.76 62.39 21.34
N ILE A 288 -19.82 62.05 22.13
CA ILE A 288 -20.72 63.06 22.71
C ILE A 288 -19.96 63.96 23.67
N GLN A 289 -19.13 63.43 24.58
CA GLN A 289 -18.28 64.23 25.50
C GLN A 289 -17.32 65.14 24.75
N ALA A 290 -16.69 64.66 23.69
CA ALA A 290 -15.78 65.51 22.89
C ALA A 290 -16.50 66.65 22.10
N LEU A 291 -17.80 66.48 21.83
CA LEU A 291 -18.61 67.53 21.19
C LEU A 291 -19.20 68.51 22.17
N GLU A 292 -19.35 68.19 23.47
CA GLU A 292 -19.80 69.07 24.53
C GLU A 292 -18.67 69.95 25.12
N GLU A 293 -17.39 69.60 24.88
CA GLU A 293 -16.21 70.40 25.27
C GLU A 293 -15.73 71.42 24.24
N GLN A 294 -16.43 71.51 23.04
CA GLN A 294 -16.19 72.58 22.04
C GLN A 294 -17.26 73.66 22.10
#